data_06fc5e06651c7f408f58a9d23aad8ef1
#
_entry.id   06fc5e06651c7f408f58a9d23aad8ef1
#
_cell.length_a   1.000
_cell.length_b   1.000
_cell.length_c   1.000
_cell.angle_alpha   90.00
_cell.angle_beta   90.00
_cell.angle_gamma   90.00
#
_symmetry.space_group_name_H-M   'P 1'
#
loop_
_entity.id
_entity.type
_entity.pdbx_description
1 polymer ?
#
loop_
_entity_poly.entity_id
_entity_poly.type
_entity_poly.pdbx_seq_one_letter_code
_entity_poly.pdbx_strand_id
1 'polypeptide(L)'
;MGNTNSIRKYNFEQMQSISNTTIINTLPNVNQNCLIVNTVQHIAEEEIINHLLKTNKKATIIVYGMNCTDESIYKKYNQLMDLGFVNIGVYVGGMFEWLLLQDVYGEDLFQTTSKELDILKFNRPNRLLLK
;
A
#
# COMPACT_ATOMS: atom_id res chain seq x y z
N MET A 1 20.59 11.58 4.50
CA MET A 1 20.74 10.93 4.06
C MET A 1 19.81 10.12 4.02
N GLY A 2 19.02 10.22 3.39
CA GLY A 2 18.02 9.34 3.30
C GLY A 2 18.55 8.03 3.49
N ASN A 3 18.22 7.53 4.46
CA ASN A 3 18.77 6.30 4.78
C ASN A 3 17.77 5.25 4.41
N THR A 4 17.84 4.79 3.19
CA THR A 4 16.89 3.81 2.72
C THR A 4 16.99 2.50 3.46
N ASN A 5 18.09 2.28 4.16
CA ASN A 5 18.22 1.07 4.96
C ASN A 5 17.29 1.04 6.15
N SER A 6 16.74 2.19 6.51
CA SER A 6 15.85 2.22 7.66
C SER A 6 14.38 2.12 7.28
N ILE A 7 14.04 1.90 6.03
CA ILE A 7 12.65 1.78 5.65
C ILE A 7 12.08 0.50 6.25
N ARG A 8 11.01 0.64 7.04
CA ARG A 8 10.36 -0.50 7.65
C ARG A 8 9.56 -1.26 6.60
N LYS A 9 9.80 -2.54 6.50
CA LYS A 9 9.10 -3.39 5.53
C LYS A 9 8.18 -4.33 6.27
N TYR A 10 6.97 -4.45 5.76
CA TYR A 10 5.96 -5.34 6.33
C TYR A 10 5.80 -6.56 5.43
N ASN A 11 5.59 -7.71 6.01
CA ASN A 11 5.24 -8.91 5.24
C ASN A 11 3.74 -9.14 5.34
N PHE A 12 3.23 -10.16 4.63
CA PHE A 12 1.80 -10.38 4.59
C PHE A 12 1.23 -10.76 5.96
N GLU A 13 2.00 -11.44 6.78
CA GLU A 13 1.51 -11.82 8.11
C GLU A 13 1.30 -10.60 8.96
N GLN A 14 2.20 -9.64 8.87
CA GLN A 14 2.05 -8.40 9.61
C GLN A 14 0.84 -7.62 9.10
N MET A 15 0.61 -7.65 7.78
CA MET A 15 -0.55 -6.98 7.20
C MET A 15 -1.85 -7.58 7.70
N GLN A 16 -1.88 -8.88 7.94
CA GLN A 16 -3.08 -9.53 8.43
C GLN A 16 -3.43 -9.12 9.86
N SER A 17 -2.44 -8.72 10.62
CA SER A 17 -2.65 -8.44 12.05
C SER A 17 -2.60 -6.96 12.43
N ILE A 18 -2.50 -6.07 11.45
CA ILE A 18 -2.41 -4.64 11.77
C ILE A 18 -3.74 -4.10 12.25
N SER A 19 -3.66 -3.06 13.09
CA SER A 19 -4.83 -2.34 13.55
C SER A 19 -4.42 -0.89 13.77
N ASN A 20 -5.39 0.01 13.76
CA ASN A 20 -5.16 1.43 13.95
C ASN A 20 -4.08 1.97 13.00
N THR A 21 -4.14 1.53 11.76
CA THR A 21 -3.13 1.85 10.75
C THR A 21 -3.81 2.45 9.53
N THR A 22 -3.18 3.46 8.97
CA THR A 22 -3.65 4.03 7.71
C THR A 22 -2.92 3.34 6.57
N ILE A 23 -3.68 2.72 5.66
CA ILE A 23 -3.10 1.98 4.55
C ILE A 23 -3.35 2.75 3.27
N ILE A 24 -2.28 3.06 2.55
CA ILE A 24 -2.32 3.86 1.34
C ILE A 24 -1.76 3.04 0.18
N ASN A 25 -2.40 3.13 -0.98
CA ASN A 25 -1.92 2.42 -2.15
C ASN A 25 -1.37 3.40 -3.19
N THR A 26 -0.48 2.90 -4.03
CA THR A 26 0.07 3.66 -5.15
C THR A 26 -0.34 3.06 -6.50
N LEU A 27 -1.44 2.31 -6.51
CA LEU A 27 -1.91 1.69 -7.75
C LEU A 27 -2.40 2.76 -8.73
N PRO A 28 -2.31 2.48 -10.04
CA PRO A 28 -2.89 3.39 -11.03
C PRO A 28 -4.39 3.55 -10.82
N ASN A 29 -4.93 4.65 -11.31
CA ASN A 29 -6.36 4.93 -11.16
C ASN A 29 -7.24 3.80 -11.67
N VAL A 30 -6.83 3.15 -12.75
CA VAL A 30 -7.64 2.07 -13.33
C VAL A 30 -7.69 0.84 -12.43
N ASN A 31 -6.84 0.77 -11.41
CA ASN A 31 -6.76 -0.37 -10.53
C ASN A 31 -7.29 -0.10 -9.13
N GLN A 32 -8.08 0.96 -8.96
CA GLN A 32 -8.60 1.30 -7.63
C GLN A 32 -9.84 0.50 -7.23
N ASN A 33 -10.35 -0.34 -8.09
CA ASN A 33 -11.58 -1.09 -7.79
C ASN A 33 -11.38 -2.19 -6.76
N CYS A 34 -10.21 -2.79 -6.72
CA CYS A 34 -9.93 -3.88 -5.79
C CYS A 34 -8.70 -3.53 -4.98
N LEU A 35 -8.89 -3.32 -3.70
CA LEU A 35 -7.82 -2.91 -2.80
C LEU A 35 -7.79 -3.85 -1.59
N ILE A 36 -6.65 -3.90 -0.93
CA ILE A 36 -6.55 -4.61 0.35
C ILE A 36 -7.57 -3.97 1.30
N VAL A 37 -8.23 -4.78 2.09
CA VAL A 37 -9.27 -4.28 2.99
C VAL A 37 -8.72 -3.17 3.87
N ASN A 38 -9.53 -2.17 4.13
CA ASN A 38 -9.20 -1.00 4.96
C ASN A 38 -8.20 -0.04 4.32
N THR A 39 -7.92 -0.20 3.03
CA THR A 39 -7.11 0.79 2.31
C THR A 39 -7.90 2.09 2.17
N VAL A 40 -7.23 3.21 2.40
CA VAL A 40 -7.83 4.52 2.18
C VAL A 40 -8.17 4.67 0.71
N GLN A 41 -9.38 5.08 0.41
CA GLN A 41 -9.78 5.28 -0.96
C GLN A 41 -9.00 6.45 -1.56
N HIS A 42 -8.66 6.30 -2.83
CA HIS A 42 -7.83 7.28 -3.51
C HIS A 42 -8.39 8.69 -3.38
N ILE A 43 -9.69 8.84 -3.51
CA ILE A 43 -10.32 10.14 -3.48
C ILE A 43 -10.26 10.79 -2.09
N ALA A 44 -10.13 10.00 -1.04
CA ALA A 44 -10.10 10.52 0.32
C ALA A 44 -8.68 10.65 0.88
N GLU A 45 -7.68 10.24 0.13
CA GLU A 45 -6.31 10.16 0.66
C GLU A 45 -5.78 11.50 1.13
N GLU A 46 -5.94 12.54 0.32
CA GLU A 46 -5.39 13.85 0.66
C GLU A 46 -6.02 14.39 1.94
N GLU A 47 -7.31 14.23 2.07
CA GLU A 47 -8.01 14.73 3.24
C GLU A 47 -7.57 14.00 4.50
N ILE A 48 -7.40 12.69 4.42
CA ILE A 48 -6.96 11.90 5.57
C ILE A 48 -5.54 12.26 5.96
N ILE A 49 -4.65 12.41 4.98
CA ILE A 49 -3.28 12.79 5.26
C ILE A 49 -3.21 14.16 5.92
N ASN A 50 -3.98 15.12 5.41
CA ASN A 50 -4.00 16.45 6.00
C ASN A 50 -4.53 16.42 7.43
N HIS A 51 -5.53 15.61 7.68
CA HIS A 51 -6.06 15.47 9.04
C HIS A 51 -5.00 14.91 9.98
N LEU A 52 -4.28 13.87 9.55
CA LEU A 52 -3.24 13.27 10.38
C LEU A 52 -2.08 14.24 10.63
N LEU A 53 -1.75 15.09 9.65
CA LEU A 53 -0.71 16.09 9.85
C LEU A 53 -1.05 17.03 10.99
N LYS A 54 -2.33 17.31 11.17
CA LYS A 54 -2.76 18.21 12.22
C LYS A 54 -2.94 17.53 13.57
N THR A 55 -3.26 16.24 13.55
CA THR A 55 -3.67 15.55 14.77
C THR A 55 -2.68 14.51 15.26
N ASN A 56 -1.97 13.83 14.37
CA ASN A 56 -1.10 12.74 14.81
C ASN A 56 -0.04 12.38 13.78
N LYS A 57 1.08 13.06 13.84
CA LYS A 57 2.19 12.77 12.92
C LYS A 57 2.89 11.46 13.23
N LYS A 58 2.57 10.84 14.34
CA LYS A 58 3.14 9.55 14.71
C LYS A 58 2.26 8.39 14.30
N ALA A 59 1.16 8.67 13.60
CA ALA A 59 0.27 7.61 13.14
C ALA A 59 1.04 6.63 12.26
N THR A 60 0.70 5.36 12.36
CA THR A 60 1.31 4.34 11.54
C THR A 60 0.69 4.39 10.14
N ILE A 61 1.52 4.50 9.13
CA ILE A 61 1.07 4.52 7.74
C ILE A 61 1.81 3.43 6.99
N ILE A 62 1.08 2.61 6.23
CA ILE A 62 1.67 1.57 5.42
C ILE A 62 1.32 1.84 3.96
N VAL A 63 2.31 1.75 3.08
CA VAL A 63 2.15 2.01 1.66
C VAL A 63 2.38 0.71 0.88
N TYR A 64 1.52 0.42 -0.09
CA TYR A 64 1.75 -0.72 -0.96
C TYR A 64 1.43 -0.35 -2.40
N GLY A 65 1.97 -1.13 -3.33
CA GLY A 65 1.76 -0.90 -4.76
C GLY A 65 1.33 -2.17 -5.46
N MET A 66 1.73 -2.33 -6.70
CA MET A 66 1.28 -3.45 -7.52
C MET A 66 1.98 -4.76 -7.16
N ASN A 67 3.31 -4.72 -7.01
CA ASN A 67 4.08 -5.93 -6.77
C ASN A 67 5.45 -5.54 -6.22
N CYS A 68 6.31 -6.53 -6.02
CA CYS A 68 7.58 -6.30 -5.34
C CYS A 68 8.58 -5.45 -6.13
N THR A 69 8.31 -5.19 -7.40
CA THR A 69 9.18 -4.33 -8.20
C THR A 69 8.64 -2.92 -8.37
N ASP A 70 7.53 -2.61 -7.75
CA ASP A 70 6.88 -1.31 -7.90
C ASP A 70 7.60 -0.27 -7.06
N GLU A 71 8.30 0.64 -7.71
CA GLU A 71 9.06 1.66 -7.03
C GLU A 71 8.24 2.86 -6.60
N SER A 72 7.00 2.94 -7.03
CA SER A 72 6.14 4.07 -6.65
C SER A 72 5.90 4.11 -5.14
N ILE A 73 6.03 2.98 -4.46
CA ILE A 73 5.86 2.96 -3.00
C ILE A 73 6.93 3.78 -2.30
N TYR A 74 8.15 3.78 -2.83
CA TYR A 74 9.24 4.55 -2.21
C TYR A 74 9.10 6.04 -2.47
N LYS A 75 8.53 6.40 -3.61
CA LYS A 75 8.24 7.79 -3.89
C LYS A 75 7.19 8.31 -2.90
N LYS A 76 6.14 7.53 -2.68
CA LYS A 76 5.12 7.90 -1.70
C LYS A 76 5.70 7.93 -0.28
N TYR A 77 6.54 6.96 0.05
CA TYR A 77 7.20 6.92 1.35
C TYR A 77 7.99 8.23 1.60
N ASN A 78 8.75 8.66 0.60
CA ASN A 78 9.53 9.88 0.74
C ASN A 78 8.65 11.12 0.86
N GLN A 79 7.55 11.16 0.12
CA GLN A 79 6.61 12.26 0.24
C GLN A 79 6.04 12.38 1.65
N LEU A 80 5.69 11.24 2.24
CA LEU A 80 5.15 11.25 3.59
C LEU A 80 6.19 11.64 4.63
N MET A 81 7.42 11.16 4.44
CA MET A 81 8.53 11.57 5.31
C MET A 81 8.75 13.08 5.26
N ASP A 82 8.71 13.64 4.06
CA ASP A 82 8.93 15.08 3.89
C ASP A 82 7.82 15.89 4.54
N LEU A 83 6.62 15.34 4.65
CA LEU A 83 5.53 16.01 5.33
C LEU A 83 5.67 15.99 6.85
N GLY A 84 6.52 15.11 7.37
CA GLY A 84 6.75 15.07 8.81
C GLY A 84 6.30 13.80 9.50
N PHE A 85 5.76 12.84 8.76
CA PHE A 85 5.38 11.56 9.38
C PHE A 85 6.63 10.76 9.70
N VAL A 86 6.62 10.07 10.82
CA VAL A 86 7.80 9.36 11.29
C VAL A 86 7.61 7.84 11.39
N ASN A 87 6.39 7.37 11.22
CA ASN A 87 6.10 5.95 11.43
C ASN A 87 5.50 5.35 10.17
N ILE A 88 6.29 5.31 9.12
CA ILE A 88 5.85 4.86 7.80
C ILE A 88 6.52 3.56 7.45
N GLY A 89 5.77 2.62 6.90
CA GLY A 89 6.31 1.37 6.41
C GLY A 89 5.79 1.06 5.02
N VAL A 90 6.33 0.04 4.39
CA VAL A 90 5.89 -0.39 3.07
C VAL A 90 5.59 -1.89 3.09
N TYR A 91 4.53 -2.28 2.39
CA TYR A 91 4.24 -3.69 2.16
C TYR A 91 4.75 -4.01 0.76
N VAL A 92 5.93 -4.62 0.70
CA VAL A 92 6.65 -4.78 -0.54
C VAL A 92 5.94 -5.73 -1.51
N GLY A 93 5.30 -6.78 -0.99
CA GLY A 93 4.63 -7.74 -1.86
C GLY A 93 3.52 -7.15 -2.70
N GLY A 94 2.83 -6.16 -2.18
CA GLY A 94 1.84 -5.43 -2.92
C GLY A 94 0.59 -6.23 -3.24
N MET A 95 -0.20 -5.67 -4.15
CA MET A 95 -1.48 -6.27 -4.50
C MET A 95 -1.32 -7.65 -5.12
N PHE A 96 -0.28 -7.84 -5.92
CA PHE A 96 -0.06 -9.14 -6.57
C PHE A 96 0.11 -10.25 -5.54
N GLU A 97 0.98 -10.06 -4.56
CA GLU A 97 1.18 -11.07 -3.52
C GLU A 97 -0.10 -11.31 -2.74
N TRP A 98 -0.81 -10.23 -2.38
CA TRP A 98 -2.03 -10.35 -1.59
C TRP A 98 -3.09 -11.18 -2.33
N LEU A 99 -3.25 -10.95 -3.62
CA LEU A 99 -4.24 -11.68 -4.41
C LEU A 99 -3.82 -13.13 -4.64
N LEU A 100 -2.53 -13.39 -4.80
CA LEU A 100 -2.06 -14.77 -4.89
C LEU A 100 -2.38 -15.53 -3.61
N LEU A 101 -2.11 -14.90 -2.48
CA LEU A 101 -2.38 -15.54 -1.20
C LEU A 101 -3.88 -15.73 -0.98
N GLN A 102 -4.67 -14.78 -1.44
CA GLN A 102 -6.12 -14.91 -1.38
C GLN A 102 -6.59 -16.11 -2.20
N ASP A 103 -6.00 -16.29 -3.38
CA ASP A 103 -6.39 -17.39 -4.25
C ASP A 103 -6.03 -18.74 -3.64
N VAL A 104 -4.93 -18.81 -2.91
CA VAL A 104 -4.46 -20.07 -2.32
C VAL A 104 -5.14 -20.36 -0.98
N TYR A 105 -5.26 -19.34 -0.14
CA TYR A 105 -5.67 -19.51 1.25
C TYR A 105 -7.07 -19.00 1.58
N GLY A 106 -7.68 -18.26 0.67
CA GLY A 106 -9.07 -17.83 0.84
C GLY A 106 -9.25 -16.37 1.16
N GLU A 107 -10.44 -15.89 0.85
CA GLU A 107 -10.78 -14.49 1.02
C GLU A 107 -10.89 -14.08 2.49
N ASP A 108 -11.18 -15.02 3.36
CA ASP A 108 -11.30 -14.69 4.77
C ASP A 108 -9.98 -14.25 5.38
N LEU A 109 -8.89 -14.82 4.90
CA LEU A 109 -7.57 -14.51 5.45
C LEU A 109 -6.89 -13.34 4.74
N PHE A 110 -7.26 -13.10 3.48
CA PHE A 110 -6.66 -12.03 2.68
C PHE A 110 -7.77 -11.20 2.04
N GLN A 111 -8.42 -10.38 2.85
CA GLN A 111 -9.63 -9.68 2.43
C GLN A 111 -9.33 -8.49 1.52
N THR A 112 -10.22 -8.27 0.56
CA THR A 112 -10.13 -7.14 -0.36
C THR A 112 -11.49 -6.46 -0.45
N THR A 113 -11.50 -5.25 -1.01
CA THR A 113 -12.73 -4.48 -1.12
C THR A 113 -13.67 -5.03 -2.19
N SER A 114 -13.14 -5.79 -3.14
CA SER A 114 -13.96 -6.45 -4.15
C SER A 114 -13.19 -7.65 -4.66
N LYS A 115 -13.81 -8.41 -5.56
CA LYS A 115 -13.17 -9.59 -6.11
C LYS A 115 -12.49 -9.26 -7.42
N GLU A 116 -11.24 -9.66 -7.56
CA GLU A 116 -10.47 -9.47 -8.78
C GLU A 116 -9.96 -10.82 -9.24
N LEU A 117 -10.40 -11.25 -10.41
CA LEU A 117 -9.99 -12.55 -10.94
C LEU A 117 -8.71 -12.49 -11.74
N ASP A 118 -8.38 -11.34 -12.30
CA ASP A 118 -7.18 -11.21 -13.12
C ASP A 118 -5.99 -10.78 -12.27
N ILE A 119 -5.45 -11.73 -11.53
CA ILE A 119 -4.33 -11.48 -10.65
C ILE A 119 -3.10 -11.02 -11.42
N LEU A 120 -2.92 -11.56 -12.61
CA LEU A 120 -1.72 -11.28 -13.39
C LEU A 120 -1.59 -9.84 -13.84
N LYS A 121 -2.68 -9.08 -13.85
CA LYS A 121 -2.54 -7.68 -14.23
C LYS A 121 -1.71 -6.91 -13.23
N PHE A 122 -1.54 -7.43 -12.01
CA PHE A 122 -0.69 -6.78 -11.00
C PHE A 122 0.75 -7.28 -11.03
N ASN A 123 1.07 -8.19 -11.94
CA ASN A 123 2.44 -8.70 -12.06
C ASN A 123 3.29 -7.88 -13.02
N ARG A 124 2.81 -6.74 -13.45
CA ARG A 124 3.50 -5.89 -14.40
C ARG A 124 4.21 -4.76 -13.69
N PRO A 125 5.24 -4.17 -14.31
CA PRO A 125 5.83 -2.98 -13.74
C PRO A 125 4.80 -1.85 -13.71
N ASN A 126 4.78 -1.09 -12.63
CA ASN A 126 3.89 0.05 -12.52
C ASN A 126 4.62 1.28 -13.04
N ARG A 127 4.64 1.44 -14.36
CA ARG A 127 5.28 2.60 -14.93
C ARG A 127 4.67 2.94 -16.26
N LEU A 128 4.71 4.21 -16.55
CA LEU A 128 4.06 4.73 -17.73
C LEU A 128 4.80 4.45 -19.02
N LEU A 129 6.10 4.20 -18.93
CA LEU A 129 6.89 4.03 -20.09
C LEU A 129 6.75 2.72 -20.77
N LEU A 130 5.99 1.91 -20.25
CA LEU A 130 5.87 0.68 -20.84
C LEU A 130 5.36 0.85 -22.18
N LYS A 131 5.91 0.70 -23.08
CA LYS A 131 5.52 1.08 -24.32
C LYS A 131 5.35 0.39 -24.98
#